data_df2222ff376925c52a937957a43a5305
#
_entry.id   df2222ff376925c52a937957a43a5305
#
_cell.length_a   1.000
_cell.length_b   1.000
_cell.length_c   1.000
_cell.angle_alpha   90.00
_cell.angle_beta   90.00
_cell.angle_gamma   90.00
#
_symmetry.space_group_name_H-M   'P 1'
#
loop_
_entity.id
_entity.type
_entity.pdbx_description
1 polymer ?
#
loop_
_entity_poly.entity_id
_entity_poly.type
_entity_poly.pdbx_seq_one_letter_code
_entity_poly.pdbx_strand_id
1 'polypeptide(L)'
;LSKTIRKIAVVGPNAADSTMLWANYNGFPTHTVTILEGIRNKVPDTEVIYELGCNHAADFVIQDLGNHITSPAGQGFASEFYNNTEFKGEAVYKGLASQLHYTTGGNTQFAPNVNLTNFTARFTGEFEAPETEQVEIKLSGNDAFRLFIGDEKVAEVWENEYGAEKTYMLNAEKGKKYPVKIEYMQRTGSADLNFQIGTRRPVDYAATAAKVKDADVIVYVGGIS
;
A
#
# COMPACT_ATOMS: atom_id res chain seq x y z
N LEU A 1 23.34 2.53 -26.13
CA LEU A 1 22.61 3.79 -26.06
C LEU A 1 23.56 4.98 -26.24
N SER A 2 23.10 6.03 -26.92
CA SER A 2 23.90 7.24 -27.10
C SER A 2 24.15 7.94 -25.73
N LYS A 3 25.32 8.55 -25.58
CA LYS A 3 25.61 9.39 -24.41
C LYS A 3 24.91 10.77 -24.47
N THR A 4 24.16 11.04 -25.53
CA THR A 4 23.42 12.31 -25.72
C THR A 4 21.94 12.21 -25.38
N ILE A 5 21.52 11.10 -24.76
CA ILE A 5 20.14 10.91 -24.30
C ILE A 5 19.83 11.92 -23.18
N ARG A 6 18.73 12.65 -23.32
CA ARG A 6 18.29 13.68 -22.37
C ARG A 6 17.03 13.29 -21.62
N LYS A 7 16.21 12.38 -22.22
CA LYS A 7 14.94 11.96 -21.62
C LYS A 7 14.73 10.47 -21.80
N ILE A 8 14.50 9.77 -20.70
CA ILE A 8 14.18 8.34 -20.65
C ILE A 8 12.79 8.19 -20.05
N ALA A 9 11.92 7.45 -20.72
CA ALA A 9 10.67 6.99 -20.14
C ALA A 9 10.82 5.55 -19.66
N VAL A 10 10.49 5.28 -18.41
CA VAL A 10 10.42 3.94 -17.83
C VAL A 10 8.95 3.61 -17.67
N VAL A 11 8.47 2.55 -18.30
CA VAL A 11 7.05 2.18 -18.35
C VAL A 11 6.90 0.72 -17.91
N GLY A 12 5.88 0.43 -17.14
CA GLY A 12 5.54 -0.95 -16.81
C GLY A 12 5.42 -1.22 -15.32
N PRO A 13 4.66 -2.27 -14.97
CA PRO A 13 4.28 -2.57 -13.58
C PRO A 13 5.47 -2.95 -12.70
N ASN A 14 6.51 -3.57 -13.26
CA ASN A 14 7.65 -4.04 -12.49
C ASN A 14 8.77 -2.99 -12.32
N ALA A 15 8.62 -1.80 -12.92
CA ALA A 15 9.68 -0.79 -12.91
C ALA A 15 10.01 -0.26 -11.51
N ALA A 16 8.97 -0.03 -10.69
CA ALA A 16 9.07 0.51 -9.33
C ALA A 16 8.71 -0.54 -8.25
N ASP A 17 8.42 -1.77 -8.65
CA ASP A 17 8.07 -2.84 -7.71
C ASP A 17 9.36 -3.44 -7.11
N SER A 18 9.51 -3.27 -5.78
CA SER A 18 10.62 -3.85 -5.04
C SER A 18 10.38 -5.31 -4.66
N THR A 19 9.12 -5.71 -4.49
CA THR A 19 8.76 -7.05 -3.98
C THR A 19 9.07 -8.14 -4.98
N MET A 20 8.91 -7.87 -6.28
CA MET A 20 9.30 -8.80 -7.34
C MET A 20 10.78 -9.21 -7.32
N LEU A 21 11.63 -8.38 -6.69
CA LEU A 21 13.08 -8.63 -6.61
C LEU A 21 13.47 -9.53 -5.43
N TRP A 22 12.56 -9.78 -4.50
CA TRP A 22 12.90 -10.53 -3.28
C TRP A 22 12.88 -12.04 -3.47
N ALA A 23 12.06 -12.57 -4.40
CA ALA A 23 11.79 -14.00 -4.56
C ALA A 23 11.36 -14.69 -3.24
N ASN A 24 11.12 -16.00 -3.26
CA ASN A 24 10.53 -16.69 -2.11
C ASN A 24 11.50 -16.92 -0.94
N TYR A 25 12.82 -16.92 -1.17
CA TYR A 25 13.80 -17.36 -0.18
C TYR A 25 14.96 -16.39 0.06
N ASN A 26 14.90 -15.20 -0.51
CA ASN A 26 16.03 -14.25 -0.44
C ASN A 26 16.03 -13.35 0.81
N GLY A 27 15.02 -13.49 1.68
CA GLY A 27 14.88 -12.66 2.89
C GLY A 27 14.48 -11.22 2.56
N PHE A 28 14.54 -10.37 3.58
CA PHE A 28 14.15 -8.97 3.51
C PHE A 28 15.41 -8.09 3.49
N PRO A 29 15.76 -7.49 2.36
CA PRO A 29 16.91 -6.59 2.30
C PRO A 29 16.61 -5.27 3.00
N THR A 30 17.62 -4.65 3.58
CA THR A 30 17.49 -3.32 4.19
C THR A 30 17.18 -2.22 3.17
N HIS A 31 17.55 -2.44 1.93
CA HIS A 31 17.25 -1.58 0.79
C HIS A 31 17.19 -2.41 -0.49
N THR A 32 16.19 -2.15 -1.31
CA THR A 32 16.01 -2.80 -2.63
C THR A 32 16.10 -1.73 -3.71
N VAL A 33 17.05 -1.85 -4.61
CA VAL A 33 17.16 -0.95 -5.77
C VAL A 33 16.24 -1.46 -6.87
N THR A 34 15.14 -0.77 -7.11
CA THR A 34 14.24 -1.08 -8.24
C THR A 34 14.88 -0.74 -9.59
N ILE A 35 14.33 -1.25 -10.68
CA ILE A 35 14.83 -0.95 -12.04
C ILE A 35 14.75 0.56 -12.29
N LEU A 36 13.66 1.20 -11.90
CA LEU A 36 13.49 2.66 -12.01
C LEU A 36 14.56 3.42 -11.23
N GLU A 37 14.77 3.03 -9.98
CA GLU A 37 15.79 3.66 -9.12
C GLU A 37 17.19 3.45 -9.66
N GLY A 38 17.53 2.23 -10.10
CA GLY A 38 18.81 1.91 -10.72
C GLY A 38 19.10 2.76 -11.96
N ILE A 39 18.09 2.99 -12.81
CA ILE A 39 18.20 3.88 -13.98
C ILE A 39 18.45 5.32 -13.51
N ARG A 40 17.65 5.86 -12.59
CA ARG A 40 17.82 7.22 -12.06
C ARG A 40 19.20 7.45 -11.46
N ASN A 41 19.68 6.51 -10.66
CA ASN A 41 21.01 6.58 -10.04
C ASN A 41 22.13 6.55 -11.06
N LYS A 42 21.94 5.84 -12.18
CA LYS A 42 22.98 5.70 -13.23
C LYS A 42 23.08 6.91 -14.15
N VAL A 43 22.00 7.65 -14.32
CA VAL A 43 21.93 8.81 -15.23
C VAL A 43 21.33 10.04 -14.52
N PRO A 44 22.03 10.59 -13.50
CA PRO A 44 21.51 11.65 -12.64
C PRO A 44 21.19 12.95 -13.38
N ASP A 45 21.85 13.20 -14.51
CA ASP A 45 21.67 14.40 -15.33
C ASP A 45 20.62 14.22 -16.46
N THR A 46 19.97 13.06 -16.51
CA THR A 46 18.94 12.74 -17.53
C THR A 46 17.56 12.82 -16.91
N GLU A 47 16.60 13.43 -17.59
CA GLU A 47 15.20 13.36 -17.19
C GLU A 47 14.70 11.92 -17.27
N VAL A 48 14.27 11.36 -16.14
CA VAL A 48 13.70 10.00 -16.08
C VAL A 48 12.25 10.09 -15.60
N ILE A 49 11.31 9.94 -16.54
CA ILE A 49 9.88 9.86 -16.25
C ILE A 49 9.46 8.42 -16.03
N TYR A 50 8.46 8.22 -15.17
CA TYR A 50 7.87 6.91 -14.92
C TYR A 50 6.37 6.94 -15.13
N GLU A 51 5.87 5.95 -15.85
CA GLU A 51 4.44 5.67 -16.01
C GLU A 51 4.18 4.18 -15.77
N LEU A 52 3.16 3.85 -14.97
CA LEU A 52 2.75 2.46 -14.78
C LEU A 52 2.35 1.80 -16.11
N GLY A 53 1.58 2.51 -16.92
CA GLY A 53 1.21 2.13 -18.29
C GLY A 53 0.24 0.97 -18.40
N CYS A 54 0.43 -0.09 -17.62
CA CYS A 54 -0.48 -1.25 -17.57
C CYS A 54 -0.34 -1.94 -16.21
N ASN A 55 -1.30 -2.79 -15.88
CA ASN A 55 -1.22 -3.73 -14.76
C ASN A 55 -0.74 -5.10 -15.26
N HIS A 56 -0.44 -6.05 -14.36
CA HIS A 56 0.04 -7.40 -14.73
C HIS A 56 -1.01 -8.23 -15.48
N ALA A 57 -2.26 -8.17 -15.05
CA ALA A 57 -3.31 -9.04 -15.56
C ALA A 57 -4.70 -8.38 -15.71
N ALA A 58 -4.84 -7.09 -15.41
CA ALA A 58 -6.13 -6.42 -15.42
C ALA A 58 -6.11 -5.17 -16.32
N ASP A 59 -7.22 -4.89 -16.99
CA ASP A 59 -7.39 -3.70 -17.84
C ASP A 59 -7.77 -2.45 -17.02
N PHE A 60 -7.43 -2.44 -15.74
CA PHE A 60 -7.66 -1.31 -14.86
C PHE A 60 -6.46 -1.10 -13.94
N VAL A 61 -6.35 0.12 -13.44
CA VAL A 61 -5.45 0.50 -12.34
C VAL A 61 -6.28 0.97 -11.16
N ILE A 62 -5.75 0.84 -9.96
CA ILE A 62 -6.36 1.44 -8.77
C ILE A 62 -5.82 2.86 -8.63
N GLN A 63 -6.71 3.84 -8.75
CA GLN A 63 -6.41 5.21 -8.35
C GLN A 63 -6.49 5.27 -6.83
N ASP A 64 -5.35 5.46 -6.19
CA ASP A 64 -5.25 5.54 -4.73
C ASP A 64 -6.00 6.75 -4.18
N LEU A 65 -6.78 6.52 -3.13
CA LEU A 65 -7.52 7.50 -2.36
C LEU A 65 -7.07 7.59 -0.89
N GLY A 66 -5.96 6.96 -0.52
CA GLY A 66 -5.44 6.98 0.85
C GLY A 66 -5.15 8.39 1.38
N ASN A 67 -4.85 9.33 0.49
CA ASN A 67 -4.68 10.75 0.84
C ASN A 67 -5.98 11.47 1.23
N HIS A 68 -7.15 10.85 1.10
CA HIS A 68 -8.44 11.36 1.58
C HIS A 68 -8.83 10.81 2.96
N ILE A 69 -7.91 10.12 3.63
CA ILE A 69 -8.09 9.67 5.02
C ILE A 69 -7.40 10.66 5.95
N THR A 70 -8.13 11.11 6.97
CA THR A 70 -7.62 11.99 8.01
C THR A 70 -7.98 11.46 9.39
N SER A 71 -7.24 11.88 10.40
CA SER A 71 -7.49 11.57 11.80
C SER A 71 -7.10 12.75 12.69
N PRO A 72 -7.42 12.74 13.99
CA PRO A 72 -6.91 13.75 14.93
C PRO A 72 -5.37 13.83 14.99
N ALA A 73 -4.67 12.76 14.59
CA ALA A 73 -3.21 12.71 14.53
C ALA A 73 -2.62 13.35 13.26
N GLY A 74 -3.45 13.63 12.24
CA GLY A 74 -3.04 14.19 10.94
C GLY A 74 -3.61 13.43 9.75
N GLN A 75 -2.97 13.59 8.59
CA GLN A 75 -3.34 12.87 7.37
C GLN A 75 -2.93 11.40 7.49
N GLY A 76 -3.91 10.49 7.39
CA GLY A 76 -3.78 9.07 7.65
C GLY A 76 -4.54 8.66 8.91
N PHE A 77 -4.17 7.54 9.48
CA PHE A 77 -4.82 6.94 10.64
C PHE A 77 -4.14 7.34 11.95
N ALA A 78 -4.91 7.61 12.99
CA ALA A 78 -4.41 7.52 14.35
C ALA A 78 -4.20 6.04 14.68
N SER A 79 -3.02 5.70 15.20
CA SER A 79 -2.63 4.32 15.53
C SER A 79 -2.39 4.13 17.02
N GLU A 80 -2.85 3.00 17.54
CA GLU A 80 -2.60 2.55 18.91
C GLU A 80 -2.12 1.10 18.89
N PHE A 81 -1.07 0.80 19.65
CA PHE A 81 -0.50 -0.56 19.74
C PHE A 81 -0.47 -1.05 21.18
N TYR A 82 -0.75 -2.34 21.36
CA TYR A 82 -0.81 -3.00 22.67
C TYR A 82 -0.01 -4.30 22.63
N ASN A 83 0.90 -4.51 23.57
CA ASN A 83 1.68 -5.76 23.67
C ASN A 83 0.88 -6.90 24.33
N ASN A 84 -0.33 -7.11 23.84
CA ASN A 84 -1.22 -8.22 24.19
C ASN A 84 -2.22 -8.47 23.05
N THR A 85 -2.94 -9.59 23.11
CA THR A 85 -3.91 -9.99 22.07
C THR A 85 -5.35 -9.55 22.35
N GLU A 86 -5.58 -8.68 23.35
CA GLU A 86 -6.91 -8.35 23.83
C GLU A 86 -7.22 -6.83 23.84
N PHE A 87 -6.31 -5.98 23.31
CA PHE A 87 -6.39 -4.50 23.37
C PHE A 87 -6.53 -3.96 24.81
N LYS A 88 -5.96 -4.64 25.80
CA LYS A 88 -6.08 -4.27 27.22
C LYS A 88 -4.93 -3.38 27.70
N GLY A 89 -5.24 -2.57 28.71
CA GLY A 89 -4.28 -1.68 29.34
C GLY A 89 -3.98 -0.42 28.52
N GLU A 90 -2.88 0.23 28.85
CA GLU A 90 -2.41 1.39 28.10
C GLU A 90 -1.70 0.98 26.82
N ALA A 91 -1.92 1.76 25.74
CA ALA A 91 -1.19 1.56 24.51
C ALA A 91 0.31 1.82 24.70
N VAL A 92 1.15 0.88 24.27
CA VAL A 92 2.61 1.02 24.34
C VAL A 92 3.16 2.02 23.32
N TYR A 93 2.37 2.30 22.28
CA TYR A 93 2.65 3.33 21.28
C TYR A 93 1.34 3.92 20.76
N LYS A 94 1.35 5.24 20.57
CA LYS A 94 0.32 5.99 19.84
C LYS A 94 0.98 6.93 18.85
N GLY A 95 0.45 7.01 17.63
CA GLY A 95 1.03 7.85 16.59
C GLY A 95 0.17 8.00 15.36
N LEU A 96 0.75 8.62 14.34
CA LEU A 96 0.17 8.74 13.02
C LEU A 96 0.71 7.60 12.12
N ALA A 97 -0.19 6.91 11.45
CA ALA A 97 0.13 5.99 10.36
C ALA A 97 -0.37 6.61 9.05
N SER A 98 0.53 7.21 8.27
CA SER A 98 0.18 7.81 6.98
C SER A 98 -0.19 6.77 5.92
N GLN A 99 0.33 5.56 6.06
CA GLN A 99 0.02 4.39 5.25
C GLN A 99 0.00 3.16 6.15
N LEU A 100 -0.83 2.17 5.82
CA LEU A 100 -0.80 0.87 6.49
C LEU A 100 -0.16 -0.14 5.54
N HIS A 101 1.15 -0.23 5.62
CA HIS A 101 1.97 -1.21 4.93
C HIS A 101 3.05 -1.65 5.90
N TYR A 102 2.72 -2.64 6.72
CA TYR A 102 3.57 -3.12 7.81
C TYR A 102 4.01 -4.56 7.57
N THR A 103 5.24 -4.85 7.92
CA THR A 103 5.77 -6.21 7.99
C THR A 103 6.78 -6.33 9.11
N THR A 104 6.82 -7.48 9.80
CA THR A 104 7.91 -7.80 10.75
C THR A 104 9.07 -8.51 10.06
N GLY A 105 9.08 -8.57 8.75
CA GLY A 105 10.21 -9.08 7.97
C GLY A 105 11.51 -8.40 8.37
N GLY A 106 12.58 -9.18 8.52
CA GLY A 106 13.87 -8.69 9.00
C GLY A 106 13.88 -8.25 10.48
N ASN A 107 12.93 -8.72 11.30
CA ASN A 107 12.73 -8.31 12.69
C ASN A 107 12.38 -6.83 12.88
N THR A 108 11.65 -6.26 11.93
CA THR A 108 11.17 -4.88 12.00
C THR A 108 9.92 -4.80 12.86
N GLN A 109 9.93 -3.94 13.88
CA GLN A 109 8.73 -3.66 14.70
C GLN A 109 7.76 -2.75 13.92
N PHE A 110 6.45 -2.91 14.10
CA PHE A 110 5.44 -2.03 13.52
C PHE A 110 5.53 -0.59 14.04
N ALA A 111 5.92 -0.44 15.29
CA ALA A 111 6.21 0.85 15.92
C ALA A 111 7.16 0.67 17.09
N PRO A 112 7.78 1.74 17.61
CA PRO A 112 8.67 1.67 18.77
C PRO A 112 8.02 0.97 19.97
N ASN A 113 8.75 0.05 20.60
CA ASN A 113 8.34 -0.74 21.76
C ASN A 113 7.19 -1.74 21.49
N VAL A 114 6.77 -1.93 20.27
CA VAL A 114 5.79 -2.96 19.91
C VAL A 114 6.51 -4.30 19.76
N ASN A 115 5.96 -5.35 20.34
CA ASN A 115 6.48 -6.70 20.18
C ASN A 115 6.43 -7.16 18.73
N LEU A 116 7.25 -8.11 18.34
CA LEU A 116 7.17 -8.76 17.02
C LEU A 116 6.01 -9.77 16.94
N THR A 117 5.58 -10.29 18.09
CA THR A 117 4.47 -11.24 18.25
C THR A 117 3.66 -10.88 19.50
N ASN A 118 2.46 -11.45 19.65
CA ASN A 118 1.55 -11.19 20.79
C ASN A 118 1.26 -9.70 20.98
N PHE A 119 0.81 -9.03 19.91
CA PHE A 119 0.40 -7.65 19.98
C PHE A 119 -0.91 -7.42 19.20
N THR A 120 -1.56 -6.31 19.52
CA THR A 120 -2.70 -5.80 18.75
C THR A 120 -2.45 -4.36 18.34
N ALA A 121 -3.08 -3.96 17.23
CA ALA A 121 -3.07 -2.59 16.75
C ALA A 121 -4.48 -2.14 16.38
N ARG A 122 -4.78 -0.89 16.66
CA ARG A 122 -6.01 -0.22 16.22
C ARG A 122 -5.64 1.01 15.41
N PHE A 123 -6.25 1.12 14.24
CA PHE A 123 -6.10 2.27 13.35
C PHE A 123 -7.48 2.90 13.16
N THR A 124 -7.57 4.21 13.37
CA THR A 124 -8.82 4.97 13.22
C THR A 124 -8.59 6.19 12.37
N GLY A 125 -9.48 6.41 11.42
CA GLY A 125 -9.46 7.56 10.52
C GLY A 125 -10.85 7.83 9.95
N GLU A 126 -10.95 8.89 9.18
CA GLU A 126 -12.16 9.28 8.46
C GLU A 126 -11.82 9.46 6.98
N PHE A 127 -12.44 8.67 6.13
CA PHE A 127 -12.33 8.81 4.68
C PHE A 127 -13.38 9.80 4.18
N GLU A 128 -12.97 10.88 3.54
CA GLU A 128 -13.87 11.80 2.85
C GLU A 128 -13.87 11.50 1.35
N ALA A 129 -15.02 11.10 0.81
CA ALA A 129 -15.13 10.68 -0.58
C ALA A 129 -14.98 11.89 -1.53
N PRO A 130 -13.99 11.91 -2.44
CA PRO A 130 -13.82 13.01 -3.39
C PRO A 130 -14.88 13.05 -4.47
N GLU A 131 -15.47 11.89 -4.81
CA GLU A 131 -16.50 11.75 -5.83
C GLU A 131 -17.58 10.74 -5.40
N THR A 132 -18.76 10.80 -6.06
CA THR A 132 -19.81 9.79 -5.89
C THR A 132 -19.51 8.62 -6.82
N GLU A 133 -18.94 7.56 -6.26
CA GLU A 133 -18.49 6.40 -7.03
C GLU A 133 -18.29 5.17 -6.13
N GLN A 134 -18.06 4.03 -6.77
CA GLN A 134 -17.70 2.82 -6.05
C GLN A 134 -16.20 2.83 -5.70
N VAL A 135 -15.91 2.73 -4.41
CA VAL A 135 -14.56 2.70 -3.84
C VAL A 135 -14.24 1.28 -3.38
N GLU A 136 -13.14 0.74 -3.86
CA GLU A 136 -12.62 -0.55 -3.41
C GLU A 136 -11.72 -0.35 -2.20
N ILE A 137 -12.02 -1.06 -1.11
CA ILE A 137 -11.22 -1.11 0.11
C ILE A 137 -10.71 -2.54 0.25
N LYS A 138 -9.39 -2.70 0.26
CA LYS A 138 -8.72 -3.97 0.40
C LYS A 138 -7.91 -3.99 1.68
N LEU A 139 -8.09 -5.02 2.48
CA LEU A 139 -7.32 -5.27 3.70
C LEU A 139 -6.76 -6.69 3.65
N SER A 140 -5.46 -6.80 3.77
CA SER A 140 -4.77 -8.06 3.92
C SER A 140 -3.90 -8.06 5.16
N GLY A 141 -3.73 -9.19 5.76
CA GLY A 141 -2.92 -9.32 6.97
C GLY A 141 -2.71 -10.75 7.41
N ASN A 142 -1.73 -10.92 8.25
CA ASN A 142 -1.37 -12.13 8.97
C ASN A 142 -1.11 -11.73 10.44
N ASP A 143 -1.82 -12.19 11.46
CA ASP A 143 -2.78 -13.32 11.56
C ASP A 143 -4.24 -12.89 11.35
N ALA A 144 -4.70 -11.90 12.11
CA ALA A 144 -6.11 -11.58 12.26
C ALA A 144 -6.38 -10.09 12.09
N PHE A 145 -7.49 -9.77 11.41
CA PHE A 145 -7.91 -8.39 11.23
C PHE A 145 -9.44 -8.25 11.17
N ARG A 146 -9.91 -7.03 11.45
CA ARG A 146 -11.29 -6.56 11.26
C ARG A 146 -11.27 -5.20 10.60
N LEU A 147 -12.22 -4.97 9.70
CA LEU A 147 -12.48 -3.68 9.07
C LEU A 147 -13.89 -3.23 9.40
N PHE A 148 -14.02 -1.99 9.84
CA PHE A 148 -15.28 -1.33 10.11
C PHE A 148 -15.39 -0.07 9.26
N ILE A 149 -16.57 0.17 8.71
CA ILE A 149 -16.96 1.42 8.06
C ILE A 149 -18.16 1.98 8.85
N GLY A 150 -17.97 3.10 9.52
CA GLY A 150 -18.90 3.53 10.56
C GLY A 150 -18.99 2.48 11.68
N ASP A 151 -20.20 2.09 12.03
CA ASP A 151 -20.47 1.06 13.05
C ASP A 151 -20.55 -0.36 12.47
N GLU A 152 -20.52 -0.51 11.16
CA GLU A 152 -20.64 -1.79 10.47
C GLU A 152 -19.28 -2.49 10.36
N LYS A 153 -19.21 -3.75 10.78
CA LYS A 153 -18.07 -4.62 10.54
C LYS A 153 -18.19 -5.23 9.13
N VAL A 154 -17.46 -4.69 8.17
CA VAL A 154 -17.56 -5.04 6.73
C VAL A 154 -16.61 -6.17 6.32
N ALA A 155 -15.57 -6.44 7.10
CA ALA A 155 -14.69 -7.59 6.90
C ALA A 155 -14.13 -8.09 8.23
N GLU A 156 -13.95 -9.40 8.32
CA GLU A 156 -13.32 -10.07 9.45
C GLU A 156 -12.57 -11.33 9.02
N VAL A 157 -11.36 -11.48 9.56
CA VAL A 157 -10.57 -12.69 9.59
C VAL A 157 -9.95 -12.73 10.97
N TRP A 158 -10.58 -13.43 11.94
CA TRP A 158 -10.17 -13.32 13.36
C TRP A 158 -9.58 -14.61 13.94
N GLU A 159 -9.91 -15.74 13.36
CA GLU A 159 -9.44 -17.04 13.83
C GLU A 159 -8.47 -17.72 12.83
N ASN A 160 -7.89 -16.96 11.93
CA ASN A 160 -6.96 -17.47 10.92
C ASN A 160 -5.52 -17.35 11.44
N GLU A 161 -4.72 -18.39 11.20
CA GLU A 161 -3.28 -18.43 11.50
C GLU A 161 -2.43 -18.20 10.24
N TYR A 162 -3.06 -18.12 9.08
CA TYR A 162 -2.41 -17.93 7.79
C TYR A 162 -2.97 -16.69 7.13
N GLY A 163 -2.13 -15.86 6.58
CA GLY A 163 -2.53 -14.60 5.96
C GLY A 163 -3.78 -14.68 5.08
N ALA A 164 -4.57 -13.66 5.11
CA ALA A 164 -5.82 -13.53 4.35
C ALA A 164 -5.96 -12.14 3.74
N GLU A 165 -6.81 -12.05 2.72
CA GLU A 165 -7.20 -10.80 2.08
C GLU A 165 -8.72 -10.70 2.01
N LYS A 166 -9.26 -9.51 2.27
CA LYS A 166 -10.68 -9.17 2.10
C LYS A 166 -10.80 -7.88 1.30
N THR A 167 -11.77 -7.87 0.40
CA THR A 167 -12.15 -6.69 -0.37
C THR A 167 -13.57 -6.29 -0.02
N TYR A 168 -13.79 -5.00 0.25
CA TYR A 168 -15.09 -4.40 0.46
C TYR A 168 -15.34 -3.30 -0.58
N MET A 169 -16.54 -3.25 -1.14
CA MET A 169 -16.93 -2.26 -2.13
C MET A 169 -17.87 -1.25 -1.46
N LEU A 170 -17.37 -0.04 -1.23
CA LEU A 170 -18.12 1.07 -0.67
C LEU A 170 -18.76 1.90 -1.79
N ASN A 171 -20.09 2.06 -1.76
CA ASN A 171 -20.76 3.06 -2.61
C ASN A 171 -20.63 4.43 -1.93
N ALA A 172 -19.61 5.17 -2.31
CA ALA A 172 -19.27 6.44 -1.71
C ALA A 172 -20.05 7.60 -2.34
N GLU A 173 -20.41 8.59 -1.54
CA GLU A 173 -21.10 9.83 -1.96
C GLU A 173 -20.12 10.99 -1.77
N LYS A 174 -19.94 11.82 -2.77
CA LYS A 174 -19.03 12.98 -2.76
C LYS A 174 -19.23 13.86 -1.51
N GLY A 175 -18.13 14.14 -0.82
CA GLY A 175 -18.09 14.97 0.39
C GLY A 175 -18.60 14.28 1.66
N LYS A 176 -19.13 13.06 1.55
CA LYS A 176 -19.55 12.29 2.72
C LYS A 176 -18.33 11.65 3.38
N LYS A 177 -18.36 11.69 4.71
CA LYS A 177 -17.31 11.16 5.56
C LYS A 177 -17.68 9.79 6.08
N TYR A 178 -16.75 8.86 6.00
CA TYR A 178 -16.91 7.48 6.40
C TYR A 178 -15.84 7.17 7.46
N PRO A 179 -16.23 6.99 8.73
CA PRO A 179 -15.29 6.51 9.74
C PRO A 179 -14.74 5.14 9.36
N VAL A 180 -13.42 5.00 9.36
CA VAL A 180 -12.72 3.76 9.08
C VAL A 180 -11.98 3.33 10.33
N LYS A 181 -12.25 2.11 10.79
CA LYS A 181 -11.52 1.49 11.90
C LYS A 181 -11.00 0.13 11.47
N ILE A 182 -9.72 -0.09 11.72
CA ILE A 182 -9.05 -1.37 11.51
C ILE A 182 -8.54 -1.86 12.86
N GLU A 183 -8.85 -3.11 13.18
CA GLU A 183 -8.27 -3.84 14.30
C GLU A 183 -7.43 -4.98 13.76
N TYR A 184 -6.22 -5.10 14.27
CA TYR A 184 -5.26 -6.11 13.87
C TYR A 184 -4.74 -6.85 15.11
N MET A 185 -4.51 -8.14 14.99
CA MET A 185 -3.92 -8.95 16.05
C MET A 185 -2.89 -9.92 15.46
N GLN A 186 -1.69 -9.87 16.03
CA GLN A 186 -0.61 -10.81 15.75
C GLN A 186 -0.39 -11.73 16.95
N ARG A 187 -0.44 -13.03 16.73
CA ARG A 187 -0.16 -14.07 17.73
C ARG A 187 1.26 -14.57 17.61
N THR A 188 1.60 -15.21 16.50
CA THR A 188 2.88 -15.89 16.29
C THR A 188 3.37 -15.71 14.86
N GLY A 189 4.67 -15.98 14.63
CA GLY A 189 5.25 -15.89 13.29
C GLY A 189 5.47 -14.45 12.81
N SER A 190 5.50 -14.27 11.51
CA SER A 190 5.68 -12.96 10.88
C SER A 190 4.36 -12.23 10.78
N ALA A 191 4.35 -10.96 11.13
CA ALA A 191 3.21 -10.06 10.98
C ALA A 191 3.27 -9.34 9.63
N ASP A 192 2.12 -9.23 8.99
CA ASP A 192 1.88 -8.39 7.82
C ASP A 192 0.54 -7.70 7.96
N LEU A 193 0.47 -6.44 7.57
CA LEU A 193 -0.78 -5.70 7.46
C LEU A 193 -0.68 -4.72 6.30
N ASN A 194 -1.59 -4.85 5.34
CA ASN A 194 -1.65 -3.94 4.21
C ASN A 194 -3.10 -3.48 3.98
N PHE A 195 -3.28 -2.16 3.88
CA PHE A 195 -4.56 -1.52 3.59
C PHE A 195 -4.45 -0.68 2.33
N GLN A 196 -5.40 -0.84 1.44
CA GLN A 196 -5.54 -0.04 0.23
C GLN A 196 -6.97 0.47 0.13
N ILE A 197 -7.12 1.69 -0.35
CA ILE A 197 -8.41 2.29 -0.68
C ILE A 197 -8.29 3.05 -1.99
N GLY A 198 -9.18 2.80 -2.94
CA GLY A 198 -9.10 3.46 -4.24
C GLY A 198 -10.25 3.09 -5.15
N THR A 199 -10.22 3.64 -6.34
CA THR A 199 -11.21 3.37 -7.39
C THR A 199 -10.58 2.72 -8.61
N ARG A 200 -11.32 1.82 -9.23
CA ARG A 200 -10.88 1.19 -10.48
C ARG A 200 -11.01 2.19 -11.61
N ARG A 201 -9.92 2.44 -12.31
CA ARG A 201 -9.88 3.24 -13.52
C ARG A 201 -9.43 2.37 -14.68
N PRO A 202 -10.09 2.44 -15.85
CA PRO A 202 -9.56 1.80 -17.05
C PRO A 202 -8.14 2.28 -17.33
N VAL A 203 -7.29 1.40 -17.82
CA VAL A 203 -5.95 1.79 -18.26
C VAL A 203 -6.08 2.71 -19.47
N ASP A 204 -5.60 3.94 -19.35
CA ASP A 204 -5.54 4.89 -20.47
C ASP A 204 -4.19 4.77 -21.18
N TYR A 205 -4.12 3.84 -22.12
CA TYR A 205 -2.93 3.61 -22.94
C TYR A 205 -2.57 4.82 -23.80
N ALA A 206 -3.57 5.58 -24.27
CA ALA A 206 -3.34 6.75 -25.09
C ALA A 206 -2.71 7.89 -24.27
N ALA A 207 -3.20 8.12 -23.07
CA ALA A 207 -2.58 9.08 -22.14
C ALA A 207 -1.14 8.68 -21.78
N THR A 208 -0.89 7.41 -21.49
CA THR A 208 0.48 6.91 -21.25
C THR A 208 1.38 7.15 -22.45
N ALA A 209 0.93 6.77 -23.66
CA ALA A 209 1.70 6.99 -24.89
C ALA A 209 1.98 8.48 -25.13
N ALA A 210 0.99 9.37 -24.87
CA ALA A 210 1.16 10.81 -25.01
C ALA A 210 2.22 11.39 -24.07
N LYS A 211 2.32 10.89 -22.84
CA LYS A 211 3.32 11.33 -21.86
C LYS A 211 4.75 10.90 -22.21
N VAL A 212 4.90 9.76 -22.87
CA VAL A 212 6.23 9.19 -23.15
C VAL A 212 6.72 9.41 -24.59
N LYS A 213 5.88 9.96 -25.48
CA LYS A 213 6.17 10.10 -26.91
C LYS A 213 7.43 10.91 -27.23
N ASP A 214 7.78 11.87 -26.37
CA ASP A 214 8.93 12.77 -26.56
C ASP A 214 10.19 12.28 -25.85
N ALA A 215 10.19 11.04 -25.34
CA ALA A 215 11.37 10.44 -24.75
C ALA A 215 12.33 9.95 -25.84
N ASP A 216 13.64 10.18 -25.65
CA ASP A 216 14.68 9.66 -26.53
C ASP A 216 14.74 8.12 -26.49
N VAL A 217 14.40 7.55 -25.32
CA VAL A 217 14.36 6.09 -25.09
C VAL A 217 13.18 5.75 -24.21
N ILE A 218 12.48 4.67 -24.57
CA ILE A 218 11.44 4.06 -23.74
C ILE A 218 11.94 2.69 -23.25
N VAL A 219 11.94 2.49 -21.95
CA VAL A 219 12.28 1.22 -21.30
C VAL A 219 10.98 0.63 -20.74
N TYR A 220 10.49 -0.46 -21.35
CA TYR A 220 9.34 -1.19 -20.84
C TYR A 220 9.82 -2.27 -19.87
N VAL A 221 9.25 -2.26 -18.65
CA VAL A 221 9.59 -3.20 -17.58
C VAL A 221 8.32 -3.97 -17.20
N GLY A 222 8.11 -5.05 -17.91
CA GLY A 222 7.01 -5.99 -17.72
C GLY A 222 7.51 -7.34 -17.28
N GLY A 223 6.58 -8.24 -17.03
CA GLY A 223 6.84 -9.63 -16.64
C GLY A 223 5.82 -10.14 -15.65
N ILE A 224 5.98 -11.38 -15.24
CA ILE A 224 5.18 -12.02 -14.18
C ILE A 224 5.83 -11.65 -12.84
N SER A 225 5.02 -11.27 -11.88
CA SER A 225 5.44 -11.04 -10.49
C SER A 225 4.90 -12.14 -9.58
#